data_92d6d76de6f6ddb57740e381ef430e2e
#
_entry.id   92d6d76de6f6ddb57740e381ef430e2e
#
_cell.length_a   1.000
_cell.length_b   1.000
_cell.length_c   1.000
_cell.angle_alpha   90.00
_cell.angle_beta   90.00
_cell.angle_gamma   90.00
#
_symmetry.space_group_name_H-M   'P 1'
#
loop_
_entity.id
_entity.type
_entity.pdbx_description
1 polymer ?
#
loop_
_entity_poly.entity_id
_entity_poly.type
_entity_poly.pdbx_seq_one_letter_code
_entity_poly.pdbx_strand_id
1 'polypeptide(L)'
;MHVWPIRVYYEDTDLAGVVYYANYLRFIERARTEWARERGVDQGRLREEEGVVFAVRRVEADYLVPARFDDILEIRTELLDASGARVTLTQEVWRGERRLFAARVMLVAMDVGGRPRRIPSTLLGS
;
A
#
# COMPACT_ATOMS: atom_id res chain seq x y z
N MET A 1 -9.44 9.83 -2.84
CA MET A 1 -8.05 9.37 -3.00
C MET A 1 -7.26 9.71 -1.76
N HIS A 2 -6.54 8.75 -1.22
CA HIS A 2 -5.69 8.95 -0.05
C HIS A 2 -4.28 9.34 -0.49
N VAL A 3 -3.69 10.33 0.16
CA VAL A 3 -2.34 10.80 -0.14
C VAL A 3 -1.51 10.74 1.13
N TRP A 4 -0.35 10.07 1.04
CA TRP A 4 0.54 9.92 2.18
C TRP A 4 1.96 10.36 1.80
N PRO A 5 2.56 11.33 2.52
CA PRO A 5 3.90 11.80 2.18
C PRO A 5 4.98 10.89 2.77
N ILE A 6 6.05 10.72 2.02
CA ILE A 6 7.23 9.96 2.45
C ILE A 6 8.47 10.70 2.00
N ARG A 7 9.46 10.82 2.89
CA ARG A 7 10.79 11.28 2.53
C ARG A 7 11.68 10.07 2.27
N VAL A 8 12.50 10.14 1.23
CA VAL A 8 13.50 9.10 0.94
C VAL A 8 14.71 9.32 1.84
N TYR A 9 15.06 8.30 2.62
CA TYR A 9 16.22 8.32 3.50
C TYR A 9 17.38 7.59 2.83
N TYR A 10 18.58 7.76 3.36
CA TYR A 10 19.78 7.10 2.84
C TYR A 10 19.61 5.57 2.81
N GLU A 11 19.03 5.00 3.86
CA GLU A 11 18.80 3.56 3.94
C GLU A 11 17.87 3.00 2.86
N ASP A 12 17.11 3.87 2.19
CA ASP A 12 16.20 3.45 1.14
C ASP A 12 16.90 3.31 -0.21
N THR A 13 18.14 3.79 -0.33
CA THR A 13 18.86 3.86 -1.60
C THR A 13 19.86 2.71 -1.75
N ASP A 14 20.23 2.47 -3.00
CA ASP A 14 21.23 1.47 -3.35
C ASP A 14 22.52 2.12 -3.83
N LEU A 15 23.45 1.30 -4.31
CA LEU A 15 24.75 1.77 -4.76
C LEU A 15 24.66 2.75 -5.94
N ALA A 16 23.58 2.68 -6.73
CA ALA A 16 23.36 3.58 -7.84
C ALA A 16 22.84 4.96 -7.41
N GLY A 17 22.55 5.15 -6.11
CA GLY A 17 22.05 6.40 -5.57
C GLY A 17 20.56 6.63 -5.78
N VAL A 18 19.83 5.59 -6.14
CA VAL A 18 18.38 5.65 -6.33
C VAL A 18 17.71 4.73 -5.32
N VAL A 19 16.42 4.92 -5.10
CA VAL A 19 15.66 4.05 -4.22
C VAL A 19 15.76 2.61 -4.72
N TYR A 20 16.15 1.71 -3.83
CA TYR A 20 16.22 0.29 -4.15
C TYR A 20 14.83 -0.20 -4.53
N TYR A 21 14.72 -0.92 -5.64
CA TYR A 21 13.42 -1.21 -6.24
C TYR A 21 12.42 -1.88 -5.29
N ALA A 22 12.89 -2.73 -4.39
CA ALA A 22 12.01 -3.41 -3.44
C ALA A 22 11.46 -2.47 -2.37
N ASN A 23 12.11 -1.33 -2.12
CA ASN A 23 11.65 -0.37 -1.11
C ASN A 23 10.37 0.37 -1.52
N TYR A 24 10.06 0.43 -2.81
CA TYR A 24 8.77 0.95 -3.23
C TYR A 24 7.62 0.14 -2.66
N LEU A 25 7.82 -1.16 -2.50
CA LEU A 25 6.81 -2.03 -1.89
C LEU A 25 6.59 -1.69 -0.42
N ARG A 26 7.64 -1.27 0.28
CA ARG A 26 7.53 -0.80 1.67
C ARG A 26 6.82 0.54 1.73
N PHE A 27 7.13 1.43 0.81
CA PHE A 27 6.47 2.74 0.74
C PHE A 27 4.96 2.59 0.54
N ILE A 28 4.56 1.77 -0.42
CA ILE A 28 3.14 1.58 -0.68
C ILE A 28 2.45 0.80 0.43
N GLU A 29 3.16 -0.08 1.15
CA GLU A 29 2.60 -0.78 2.30
C GLU A 29 2.28 0.21 3.43
N ARG A 30 3.21 1.13 3.73
CA ARG A 30 2.98 2.15 4.76
C ARG A 30 1.79 3.03 4.41
N ALA A 31 1.71 3.47 3.17
CA ALA A 31 0.60 4.28 2.69
C ALA A 31 -0.72 3.51 2.74
N ARG A 32 -0.69 2.23 2.41
CA ARG A 32 -1.87 1.37 2.47
C ARG A 32 -2.36 1.17 3.90
N THR A 33 -1.44 1.04 4.84
CA THR A 33 -1.77 0.95 6.26
C THR A 33 -2.47 2.23 6.73
N GLU A 34 -1.97 3.40 6.33
CA GLU A 34 -2.59 4.68 6.70
C GLU A 34 -3.92 4.89 5.97
N TRP A 35 -4.03 4.44 4.73
CA TRP A 35 -5.30 4.45 4.00
C TRP A 35 -6.38 3.65 4.74
N ALA A 36 -6.03 2.46 5.22
CA ALA A 36 -6.95 1.63 5.98
C ALA A 36 -7.31 2.30 7.32
N ARG A 37 -6.33 2.88 7.99
CA ARG A 37 -6.52 3.55 9.27
C ARG A 37 -7.48 4.74 9.14
N GLU A 38 -7.35 5.52 8.08
CA GLU A 38 -8.26 6.63 7.80
C GLU A 38 -9.70 6.14 7.61
N ARG A 39 -9.88 4.93 7.12
CA ARG A 39 -11.20 4.32 6.93
C ARG A 39 -11.71 3.61 8.19
N GLY A 40 -11.03 3.78 9.32
CA GLY A 40 -11.43 3.19 10.58
C GLY A 40 -10.95 1.77 10.80
N VAL A 41 -10.03 1.28 10.00
CA VAL A 41 -9.48 -0.07 10.14
C VAL A 41 -8.05 0.01 10.66
N ASP A 42 -7.87 -0.41 11.91
CA ASP A 42 -6.57 -0.63 12.52
C ASP A 42 -6.26 -2.12 12.42
N GLN A 43 -5.24 -2.47 11.67
CA GLN A 43 -4.96 -3.87 11.35
C GLN A 43 -4.58 -4.70 12.57
N GLY A 44 -3.88 -4.10 13.54
CA GLY A 44 -3.53 -4.80 14.78
C GLY A 44 -4.75 -5.15 15.61
N ARG A 45 -5.68 -4.20 15.75
CA ARG A 45 -6.92 -4.42 16.47
C ARG A 45 -7.84 -5.41 15.74
N LEU A 46 -7.89 -5.32 14.42
CA LEU A 46 -8.69 -6.24 13.61
C LEU A 46 -8.22 -7.68 13.82
N ARG A 47 -6.91 -7.88 13.86
CA ARG A 47 -6.33 -9.19 14.13
C ARG A 47 -6.70 -9.68 15.54
N GLU A 48 -6.56 -8.83 16.55
CA GLU A 48 -6.82 -9.21 17.93
C GLU A 48 -8.31 -9.44 18.20
N GLU A 49 -9.17 -8.57 17.68
CA GLU A 49 -10.61 -8.60 18.01
C GLU A 49 -11.40 -9.54 17.11
N GLU A 50 -11.02 -9.69 15.85
CA GLU A 50 -11.81 -10.46 14.89
C GLU A 50 -11.03 -11.57 14.20
N GLY A 51 -9.74 -11.65 14.46
CA GLY A 51 -8.90 -12.69 13.84
C GLY A 51 -8.73 -12.52 12.33
N VAL A 52 -8.90 -11.30 11.81
CA VAL A 52 -8.79 -11.02 10.39
C VAL A 52 -7.47 -10.32 10.11
N VAL A 53 -6.76 -10.80 9.10
CA VAL A 53 -5.52 -10.20 8.60
C VAL A 53 -5.63 -10.05 7.09
N PHE A 54 -4.79 -9.19 6.53
CA PHE A 54 -4.69 -9.02 5.07
C PHE A 54 -3.36 -9.57 4.59
N ALA A 55 -3.40 -10.24 3.45
CA ALA A 55 -2.19 -10.70 2.78
C ALA A 55 -2.17 -10.16 1.36
N VAL A 56 -0.99 -9.83 0.86
CA VAL A 56 -0.81 -9.43 -0.52
C VAL A 56 -0.81 -10.70 -1.37
N ARG A 57 -1.73 -10.78 -2.32
CA ARG A 57 -1.82 -11.91 -3.24
C ARG A 57 -1.11 -11.65 -4.55
N ARG A 58 -1.15 -10.40 -5.03
CA ARG A 58 -0.56 -10.05 -6.31
C ARG A 58 -0.17 -8.58 -6.33
N VAL A 59 0.96 -8.30 -6.95
CA VAL A 59 1.40 -6.93 -7.22
C VAL A 59 1.82 -6.88 -8.68
N GLU A 60 1.28 -5.90 -9.40
CA GLU A 60 1.76 -5.53 -10.73
C GLU A 60 2.31 -4.12 -10.60
N ALA A 61 3.56 -3.91 -10.98
CA ALA A 61 4.22 -2.63 -10.75
C ALA A 61 5.07 -2.22 -11.94
N ASP A 62 5.05 -0.91 -12.22
CA ASP A 62 5.89 -0.28 -13.24
C ASP A 62 6.78 0.75 -12.56
N TYR A 63 8.08 0.64 -12.80
CA TYR A 63 9.09 1.56 -12.31
C TYR A 63 9.41 2.55 -13.42
N LEU A 64 8.84 3.74 -13.33
CA LEU A 64 8.86 4.70 -14.43
C LEU A 64 10.05 5.66 -14.38
N VAL A 65 10.33 6.22 -13.20
CA VAL A 65 11.41 7.17 -12.98
C VAL A 65 11.96 6.94 -11.57
N PRO A 66 13.27 6.83 -11.37
CA PRO A 66 13.81 6.57 -10.04
C PRO A 66 13.65 7.74 -9.09
N ALA A 67 13.33 7.42 -7.85
CA ALA A 67 13.39 8.36 -6.74
C ALA A 67 14.81 8.34 -6.16
N ARG A 68 15.22 9.44 -5.55
CA ARG A 68 16.58 9.62 -5.04
C ARG A 68 16.55 10.03 -3.58
N PHE A 69 17.72 9.97 -2.95
CA PHE A 69 17.89 10.42 -1.57
C PHE A 69 17.31 11.81 -1.36
N ASP A 70 16.60 11.96 -0.27
CA ASP A 70 16.01 13.21 0.22
C ASP A 70 14.81 13.72 -0.60
N ASP A 71 14.39 12.99 -1.62
CA ASP A 71 13.15 13.32 -2.32
C ASP A 71 11.97 13.22 -1.37
N ILE A 72 11.00 14.12 -1.55
CA ILE A 72 9.71 14.05 -0.86
C ILE A 72 8.71 13.49 -1.85
N LEU A 73 8.12 12.35 -1.49
CA LEU A 73 7.21 11.61 -2.36
C LEU A 73 5.79 11.67 -1.81
N GLU A 74 4.82 11.56 -2.70
CA GLU A 74 3.43 11.34 -2.34
C GLU A 74 3.01 9.96 -2.82
N ILE A 75 2.47 9.18 -1.91
CA ILE A 75 1.90 7.88 -2.27
C ILE A 75 0.39 8.05 -2.36
N ARG A 76 -0.16 7.82 -3.52
CA ARG A 76 -1.59 7.98 -3.80
C ARG A 76 -2.25 6.62 -3.86
N THR A 77 -3.23 6.40 -3.00
CA THR A 77 -3.92 5.11 -2.87
C THR A 77 -5.40 5.28 -3.17
N GLU A 78 -5.92 4.43 -4.06
CA GLU A 78 -7.34 4.39 -4.38
C GLU A 78 -7.84 2.95 -4.37
N LEU A 79 -9.08 2.78 -3.90
CA LEU A 79 -9.78 1.51 -4.02
C LEU A 79 -10.24 1.35 -5.47
N LEU A 80 -9.79 0.29 -6.13
CA LEU A 80 -10.17 0.01 -7.50
C LEU A 80 -11.36 -0.94 -7.57
N ASP A 81 -11.34 -1.99 -6.75
CA ASP A 81 -12.37 -3.01 -6.78
C ASP A 81 -12.36 -3.79 -5.47
N ALA A 82 -13.52 -4.34 -5.08
CA ALA A 82 -13.63 -5.19 -3.91
C ALA A 82 -14.76 -6.20 -4.12
N SER A 83 -14.51 -7.43 -3.71
CA SER A 83 -15.47 -8.52 -3.86
C SER A 83 -15.17 -9.63 -2.86
N GLY A 84 -16.10 -9.88 -1.94
CA GLY A 84 -15.95 -10.94 -0.96
C GLY A 84 -14.75 -10.74 -0.04
N ALA A 85 -13.74 -11.59 -0.19
CA ALA A 85 -12.52 -11.52 0.62
C ALA A 85 -11.40 -10.70 -0.05
N ARG A 86 -11.63 -10.21 -1.28
CA ARG A 86 -10.58 -9.60 -2.09
C ARG A 86 -10.80 -8.10 -2.25
N VAL A 87 -9.71 -7.35 -2.17
CA VAL A 87 -9.71 -5.92 -2.47
C VAL A 87 -8.51 -5.61 -3.36
N THR A 88 -8.75 -4.79 -4.38
CA THR A 88 -7.71 -4.35 -5.29
C THR A 88 -7.55 -2.84 -5.19
N LEU A 89 -6.33 -2.40 -5.01
CA LEU A 89 -5.97 -0.98 -4.89
C LEU A 89 -5.06 -0.57 -6.03
N THR A 90 -5.15 0.68 -6.44
CA THR A 90 -4.08 1.31 -7.21
C THR A 90 -3.26 2.16 -6.26
N GLN A 91 -1.95 2.06 -6.38
CA GLN A 91 -1.04 2.86 -5.58
C GLN A 91 0.04 3.44 -6.48
N GLU A 92 0.23 4.74 -6.40
CA GLU A 92 1.20 5.45 -7.23
C GLU A 92 2.12 6.27 -6.36
N VAL A 93 3.38 6.39 -6.79
CA VAL A 93 4.37 7.23 -6.13
C VAL A 93 4.66 8.42 -7.04
N TRP A 94 4.48 9.61 -6.48
CA TRP A 94 4.66 10.87 -7.21
C TRP A 94 5.70 11.74 -6.52
N ARG A 95 6.49 12.45 -7.32
CA ARG A 95 7.36 13.52 -6.86
C ARG A 95 6.91 14.80 -7.55
N GLY A 96 6.17 15.64 -6.83
CA GLY A 96 5.51 16.78 -7.44
C GLY A 96 4.53 16.34 -8.52
N GLU A 97 4.73 16.80 -9.74
CA GLU A 97 3.85 16.47 -10.87
C GLU A 97 4.34 15.26 -11.66
N ARG A 98 5.39 14.58 -11.20
CA ARG A 98 5.98 13.46 -11.90
C ARG A 98 5.61 12.13 -11.24
N ARG A 99 4.97 11.25 -11.98
CA ARG A 99 4.70 9.90 -11.51
C ARG A 99 5.96 9.04 -11.69
N LEU A 100 6.43 8.47 -10.60
CA LEU A 100 7.66 7.67 -10.58
C LEU A 100 7.39 6.17 -10.62
N PHE A 101 6.26 5.75 -10.08
CA PHE A 101 5.96 4.34 -9.90
C PHE A 101 4.44 4.17 -9.89
N ALA A 102 3.95 3.09 -10.46
CA ALA A 102 2.53 2.77 -10.44
C ALA A 102 2.34 1.29 -10.17
N ALA A 103 1.44 0.96 -9.27
CA ALA A 103 1.17 -0.42 -8.91
C ALA A 103 -0.32 -0.70 -8.79
N ARG A 104 -0.66 -1.95 -9.03
CA ARG A 104 -1.96 -2.52 -8.71
C ARG A 104 -1.70 -3.60 -7.69
N VAL A 105 -2.32 -3.50 -6.52
CA VAL A 105 -2.10 -4.40 -5.39
C VAL A 105 -3.40 -5.12 -5.07
N MET A 106 -3.36 -6.43 -5.07
CA MET A 106 -4.49 -7.26 -4.69
C MET A 106 -4.24 -7.86 -3.31
N LEU A 107 -5.17 -7.58 -2.40
CA LEU A 107 -5.14 -8.10 -1.03
C LEU A 107 -6.26 -9.11 -0.83
N VAL A 108 -6.04 -10.05 0.07
CA VAL A 108 -7.05 -11.01 0.50
C VAL A 108 -7.18 -10.91 2.02
N ALA A 109 -8.42 -10.77 2.49
CA ALA A 109 -8.72 -10.89 3.92
C ALA A 109 -8.83 -12.36 4.28
N MET A 110 -8.20 -12.74 5.38
CA MET A 110 -8.19 -14.13 5.82
C MET A 110 -8.02 -14.21 7.34
N ASP A 111 -8.30 -15.40 7.92
CA ASP A 111 -7.91 -15.66 9.31
C ASP A 111 -6.41 -16.04 9.33
N VAL A 112 -5.86 -16.19 10.55
CA VAL A 112 -4.44 -16.52 10.69
C VAL A 112 -4.09 -17.91 10.14
N GLY A 113 -5.08 -18.77 9.92
CA GLY A 113 -4.90 -20.06 9.27
C GLY A 113 -4.98 -20.02 7.76
N GLY A 114 -5.22 -18.84 7.18
CA GLY A 114 -5.26 -18.64 5.73
C GLY A 114 -6.62 -18.83 5.09
N ARG A 115 -7.69 -18.99 5.87
CA ARG A 115 -9.03 -19.14 5.33
C ARG A 115 -9.60 -17.76 4.94
N PRO A 116 -10.23 -17.65 3.77
CA PRO A 116 -10.80 -16.37 3.35
C PRO A 116 -11.83 -15.85 4.36
N ARG A 117 -11.80 -14.55 4.58
CA ARG A 117 -12.74 -13.84 5.41
C ARG A 117 -13.28 -12.64 4.62
N ARG A 118 -14.49 -12.25 4.92
CA ARG A 118 -15.08 -11.10 4.23
C ARG A 118 -14.34 -9.82 4.59
N ILE A 119 -14.12 -8.96 3.60
CA ILE A 119 -13.55 -7.63 3.81
C ILE A 119 -14.43 -6.86 4.79
N PRO A 120 -13.85 -6.22 5.82
CA PRO A 120 -14.63 -5.35 6.71
C PRO A 120 -15.37 -4.27 5.93
N SER A 121 -16.66 -4.10 6.21
CA SER A 121 -17.47 -3.14 5.48
C SER A 121 -16.98 -1.70 5.62
N THR A 122 -16.39 -1.35 6.76
CA THR A 122 -15.81 -0.02 6.99
C THR A 122 -14.69 0.31 6.02
N LEU A 123 -13.94 -0.70 5.58
CA LEU A 123 -12.87 -0.48 4.61
C LEU A 123 -13.42 -0.06 3.25
N LEU A 124 -14.61 -0.53 2.90
CA LEU A 124 -15.26 -0.25 1.63
C LEU A 124 -16.09 1.02 1.68
N GLY A 125 -16.46 1.44 2.88
CA GLY A 125 -17.27 2.62 3.09
C GLY A 125 -16.49 3.89 2.76
N SER A 126 -17.21 4.88 2.41
CA SER A 126 -16.67 6.22 2.19
C SER A 126 -16.45 6.94 3.51
#